data_40c300ace04dd675d02a0a440d14f43f
#
_entry.id   40c300ace04dd675d02a0a440d14f43f
#
_cell.length_a   1.000
_cell.length_b   1.000
_cell.length_c   1.000
_cell.angle_alpha   90.00
_cell.angle_beta   90.00
_cell.angle_gamma   90.00
#
_symmetry.space_group_name_H-M   'P 1'
#
loop_
_entity.id
_entity.type
_entity.pdbx_description
1 polymer ?
#
loop_
_entity_poly.entity_id
_entity_poly.type
_entity_poly.pdbx_seq_one_letter_code
_entity_poly.pdbx_strand_id
1 'polypeptide(L)'
;VYRDVPVYPAIYLNQGDGTLGPANQIIEGPVPDRHMHYRAHAADFNGDGRDDLLIASMGIGFQNHPNPNSDVREPITILLSNASGKLVDATKQIQGQERGGVPEGYSFGHDLSVGDIDGDGDNDFYTNKVLMLNDGKGFFTLASPRLPAEARDTRTHVMSSAMGDLDGDGIDDLVV
;
A
#
# COMPACT_ATOMS: atom_id res chain seq x y z
N VAL A 1 16.51 17.34 -13.19
CA VAL A 1 15.19 17.46 -13.81
C VAL A 1 14.53 16.12 -13.70
N TYR A 2 13.69 15.91 -12.66
CA TYR A 2 12.84 14.74 -12.60
C TYR A 2 11.80 14.88 -13.72
N ARG A 3 11.78 13.94 -14.64
CA ARG A 3 10.76 13.90 -15.69
C ARG A 3 9.46 13.39 -15.07
N ASP A 4 8.33 14.01 -15.39
CA ASP A 4 6.98 13.49 -15.17
C ASP A 4 6.77 12.24 -16.04
N VAL A 5 7.50 11.18 -15.74
CA VAL A 5 7.34 9.90 -16.41
C VAL A 5 6.74 8.95 -15.39
N PRO A 6 5.57 8.40 -15.68
CA PRO A 6 4.98 7.35 -14.85
C PRO A 6 5.98 6.21 -14.65
N VAL A 7 6.09 5.75 -13.41
CA VAL A 7 6.92 4.60 -13.08
C VAL A 7 6.00 3.40 -12.85
N TYR A 8 6.20 2.37 -13.64
CA TYR A 8 5.49 1.11 -13.47
C TYR A 8 6.27 0.21 -12.51
N PRO A 9 5.61 -0.58 -11.65
CA PRO A 9 6.30 -1.54 -10.80
C PRO A 9 7.03 -2.57 -11.66
N ALA A 10 8.35 -2.71 -11.45
CA ALA A 10 9.14 -3.76 -12.07
C ALA A 10 9.14 -4.99 -11.16
N ILE A 11 8.55 -6.08 -11.62
CA ILE A 11 8.46 -7.34 -10.87
C ILE A 11 9.43 -8.35 -11.45
N TYR A 12 10.20 -8.98 -10.57
CA TYR A 12 11.15 -10.03 -10.92
C TYR A 12 10.82 -11.29 -10.13
N LEU A 13 10.73 -12.41 -10.81
CA LEU A 13 10.47 -13.71 -10.19
C LEU A 13 11.77 -14.49 -10.03
N ASN A 14 11.93 -15.15 -8.88
CA ASN A 14 12.99 -16.11 -8.66
C ASN A 14 12.80 -17.31 -9.60
N GLN A 15 13.86 -17.70 -10.30
CA GLN A 15 13.84 -18.79 -11.26
C GLN A 15 14.09 -20.17 -10.62
N GLY A 16 14.30 -20.22 -9.29
CA GLY A 16 14.58 -21.45 -8.55
C GLY A 16 16.07 -21.82 -8.48
N ASP A 17 16.93 -21.09 -9.15
CA ASP A 17 18.39 -21.26 -9.17
C ASP A 17 19.15 -20.10 -8.50
N GLY A 18 18.39 -19.17 -7.85
CA GLY A 18 18.92 -17.95 -7.24
C GLY A 18 19.02 -16.77 -8.20
N THR A 19 18.64 -16.92 -9.46
CA THR A 19 18.54 -15.81 -10.40
C THR A 19 17.13 -15.20 -10.42
N LEU A 20 17.03 -13.94 -10.83
CA LEU A 20 15.77 -13.23 -10.99
C LEU A 20 15.50 -12.97 -12.46
N GLY A 21 14.33 -13.40 -12.93
CA GLY A 21 13.84 -13.15 -14.28
C GLY A 21 12.70 -12.14 -14.29
N PRO A 22 12.57 -11.29 -15.34
CA PRO A 22 11.50 -10.32 -15.43
C PRO A 22 10.13 -11.01 -15.51
N ALA A 23 9.17 -10.56 -14.72
CA ALA A 23 7.79 -11.04 -14.73
C ALA A 23 6.93 -10.23 -15.72
N ASN A 24 7.40 -10.12 -16.97
CA ASN A 24 6.64 -9.48 -18.03
C ASN A 24 5.28 -10.18 -18.15
N GLN A 25 4.17 -9.43 -18.02
CA GLN A 25 2.80 -9.98 -18.09
C GLN A 25 2.29 -10.68 -16.82
N ILE A 26 2.90 -10.50 -15.65
CA ILE A 26 2.28 -10.96 -14.41
C ILE A 26 1.05 -10.11 -14.04
N ILE A 27 1.02 -8.83 -14.44
CA ILE A 27 -0.13 -7.97 -14.23
C ILE A 27 -1.11 -8.15 -15.40
N GLU A 28 -2.35 -8.48 -15.07
CA GLU A 28 -3.45 -8.60 -16.00
C GLU A 28 -4.21 -7.26 -16.09
N GLY A 29 -4.41 -6.78 -17.31
CA GLY A 29 -5.03 -5.50 -17.55
C GLY A 29 -4.07 -4.30 -17.54
N PRO A 30 -4.58 -3.08 -17.40
CA PRO A 30 -3.75 -1.88 -17.33
C PRO A 30 -2.87 -1.89 -16.09
N VAL A 31 -1.58 -1.66 -16.26
CA VAL A 31 -0.67 -1.46 -15.13
C VAL A 31 -0.97 -0.10 -14.50
N PRO A 32 -1.21 -0.03 -13.18
CA PRO A 32 -1.43 1.25 -12.51
C PRO A 32 -0.24 2.19 -12.72
N ASP A 33 -0.55 3.36 -13.26
CA ASP A 33 0.39 4.42 -13.53
C ASP A 33 0.51 5.30 -12.27
N ARG A 34 1.69 5.35 -11.66
CA ARG A 34 1.97 6.09 -10.43
C ARG A 34 3.33 6.76 -10.51
N HIS A 35 3.48 7.82 -9.73
CA HIS A 35 4.74 8.50 -9.58
C HIS A 35 5.40 8.06 -8.26
N MET A 36 6.70 7.79 -8.31
CA MET A 36 7.52 7.51 -7.12
C MET A 36 6.96 6.44 -6.19
N HIS A 37 7.05 5.18 -6.59
CA HIS A 37 6.83 4.05 -5.68
C HIS A 37 7.89 4.08 -4.57
N TYR A 38 7.45 4.12 -3.33
CA TYR A 38 8.33 4.25 -2.17
C TYR A 38 8.46 2.99 -1.35
N ARG A 39 7.34 2.32 -1.12
CA ARG A 39 7.26 1.09 -0.34
C ARG A 39 6.36 0.10 -1.06
N ALA A 40 6.72 -1.17 -0.96
CA ALA A 40 5.91 -2.27 -1.43
C ALA A 40 5.96 -3.41 -0.41
N HIS A 41 4.82 -4.05 -0.17
CA HIS A 41 4.68 -5.26 0.62
C HIS A 41 3.98 -6.33 -0.20
N ALA A 42 4.45 -7.58 -0.07
CA ALA A 42 3.78 -8.75 -0.58
C ALA A 42 3.19 -9.51 0.60
N ALA A 43 1.90 -9.81 0.53
CA ALA A 43 1.15 -10.61 1.50
C ALA A 43 -0.15 -11.08 0.86
N ASP A 44 -0.73 -12.14 1.38
CA ASP A 44 -2.06 -12.59 0.97
C ASP A 44 -3.12 -11.66 1.63
N PHE A 45 -3.75 -10.82 0.82
CA PHE A 45 -4.81 -9.90 1.26
C PHE A 45 -6.21 -10.40 0.91
N ASN A 46 -6.33 -11.40 0.05
CA ASN A 46 -7.63 -11.89 -0.42
C ASN A 46 -7.96 -13.31 0.05
N GLY A 47 -7.07 -13.95 0.85
CA GLY A 47 -7.27 -15.26 1.43
C GLY A 47 -7.16 -16.41 0.43
N ASP A 48 -6.50 -16.21 -0.73
CA ASP A 48 -6.42 -17.25 -1.78
C ASP A 48 -5.13 -18.11 -1.68
N GLY A 49 -4.27 -17.84 -0.69
CA GLY A 49 -3.04 -18.56 -0.44
C GLY A 49 -1.88 -18.14 -1.33
N ARG A 50 -1.97 -17.00 -2.01
CA ARG A 50 -0.92 -16.38 -2.79
C ARG A 50 -0.67 -14.96 -2.33
N ASP A 51 0.58 -14.51 -2.45
CA ASP A 51 0.87 -13.12 -2.16
C ASP A 51 0.31 -12.19 -3.23
N ASP A 52 -0.30 -11.13 -2.76
CA ASP A 52 -0.73 -9.95 -3.46
C ASP A 52 0.33 -8.85 -3.32
N LEU A 53 0.12 -7.69 -3.91
CA LEU A 53 1.09 -6.59 -3.86
C LEU A 53 0.42 -5.29 -3.46
N LEU A 54 0.87 -4.72 -2.34
CA LEU A 54 0.46 -3.41 -1.85
C LEU A 54 1.60 -2.42 -2.06
N ILE A 55 1.31 -1.24 -2.66
CA ILE A 55 2.31 -0.23 -3.00
C ILE A 55 1.87 1.14 -2.50
N ALA A 56 2.71 1.78 -1.71
CA ALA A 56 2.59 3.19 -1.35
C ALA A 56 3.42 4.05 -2.29
N SER A 57 2.81 5.11 -2.81
CA SER A 57 3.42 6.07 -3.74
C SER A 57 3.40 7.47 -3.14
N MET A 58 4.36 8.31 -3.49
CA MET A 58 4.50 9.63 -2.91
C MET A 58 3.83 10.74 -3.75
N GLY A 59 3.41 10.44 -4.95
CA GLY A 59 2.91 11.43 -5.89
C GLY A 59 4.00 12.33 -6.48
N ILE A 60 3.62 13.26 -7.33
CA ILE A 60 4.54 14.25 -7.90
C ILE A 60 4.93 15.22 -6.80
N GLY A 61 6.13 15.06 -6.28
CA GLY A 61 6.64 15.74 -5.10
C GLY A 61 6.50 17.26 -5.16
N PHE A 62 6.43 17.84 -4.00
CA PHE A 62 6.26 19.25 -3.66
C PHE A 62 7.13 20.26 -4.42
N GLN A 63 8.16 19.83 -5.14
CA GLN A 63 9.17 20.73 -5.70
C GLN A 63 9.03 21.05 -7.18
N ASN A 64 8.25 20.32 -7.96
CA ASN A 64 8.23 20.47 -9.43
C ASN A 64 6.84 20.49 -10.07
N HIS A 65 5.75 20.51 -9.30
CA HIS A 65 4.44 20.65 -9.91
C HIS A 65 4.20 22.09 -10.35
N PRO A 66 3.75 22.32 -11.59
CA PRO A 66 3.50 23.68 -12.10
C PRO A 66 2.43 24.45 -11.31
N ASN A 67 1.62 23.75 -10.52
CA ASN A 67 0.73 24.35 -9.55
C ASN A 67 1.13 23.91 -8.12
N PRO A 68 1.79 24.77 -7.32
CA PRO A 68 2.21 24.44 -5.96
C PRO A 68 1.02 24.17 -4.99
N ASN A 69 -0.20 24.48 -5.42
CA ASN A 69 -1.43 24.22 -4.67
C ASN A 69 -2.16 22.95 -5.16
N SER A 70 -1.61 22.22 -6.13
CA SER A 70 -2.18 20.95 -6.54
C SER A 70 -1.79 19.89 -5.53
N ASP A 71 -2.78 19.38 -4.84
CA ASP A 71 -2.67 18.24 -3.96
C ASP A 71 -2.58 16.97 -4.81
N VAL A 72 -1.39 16.71 -5.34
CA VAL A 72 -1.13 15.54 -6.18
C VAL A 72 -0.77 14.36 -5.27
N ARG A 73 -1.75 13.94 -4.49
CA ARG A 73 -1.68 12.70 -3.74
C ARG A 73 -1.90 11.54 -4.69
N GLU A 74 -1.10 10.52 -4.54
CA GLU A 74 -1.27 9.27 -5.27
C GLU A 74 -2.05 8.26 -4.44
N PRO A 75 -2.96 7.49 -5.04
CA PRO A 75 -3.63 6.41 -4.33
C PRO A 75 -2.63 5.33 -3.94
N ILE A 76 -2.91 4.65 -2.83
CA ILE A 76 -2.27 3.39 -2.51
C ILE A 76 -2.73 2.39 -3.58
N THR A 77 -1.81 1.63 -4.15
CA THR A 77 -2.14 0.63 -5.17
C THR A 77 -2.17 -0.74 -4.51
N ILE A 78 -3.25 -1.49 -4.72
CA ILE A 78 -3.29 -2.91 -4.41
C ILE A 78 -3.54 -3.71 -5.70
N LEU A 79 -2.70 -4.71 -5.90
CA LEU A 79 -2.83 -5.69 -6.98
C LEU A 79 -3.11 -7.03 -6.34
N LEU A 80 -4.32 -7.57 -6.53
CA LEU A 80 -4.70 -8.86 -6.00
C LEU A 80 -4.39 -9.98 -6.98
N SER A 81 -3.88 -11.09 -6.47
CA SER A 81 -3.68 -12.31 -7.22
C SER A 81 -5.02 -12.92 -7.64
N ASN A 82 -5.04 -13.61 -8.76
CA ASN A 82 -6.19 -14.35 -9.23
C ASN A 82 -5.87 -15.84 -9.41
N ALA A 83 -6.88 -16.64 -9.68
CA ALA A 83 -6.74 -18.08 -9.85
C ALA A 83 -5.74 -18.50 -10.96
N SER A 84 -5.41 -17.61 -11.89
CA SER A 84 -4.42 -17.85 -12.93
C SER A 84 -2.99 -17.45 -12.52
N GLY A 85 -2.80 -16.95 -11.28
CA GLY A 85 -1.52 -16.46 -10.77
C GLY A 85 -1.12 -15.11 -11.36
N LYS A 86 -2.09 -14.33 -11.83
CA LYS A 86 -1.88 -12.96 -12.31
C LYS A 86 -2.29 -11.97 -11.24
N LEU A 87 -1.67 -10.80 -11.26
CA LEU A 87 -2.02 -9.66 -10.41
C LEU A 87 -3.01 -8.75 -11.14
N VAL A 88 -4.10 -8.37 -10.49
CA VAL A 88 -5.16 -7.51 -11.03
C VAL A 88 -5.30 -6.27 -10.16
N ASP A 89 -5.43 -5.10 -10.77
CA ASP A 89 -5.64 -3.85 -10.04
C ASP A 89 -6.99 -3.85 -9.30
N ALA A 90 -6.91 -3.87 -7.99
CA ALA A 90 -8.02 -3.81 -7.04
C ALA A 90 -8.02 -2.52 -6.19
N THR A 91 -7.29 -1.49 -6.59
CA THR A 91 -7.12 -0.23 -5.85
C THR A 91 -8.45 0.39 -5.40
N LYS A 92 -9.52 0.18 -6.17
CA LYS A 92 -10.87 0.67 -5.83
C LYS A 92 -11.52 -0.03 -4.64
N GLN A 93 -10.96 -1.13 -4.17
CA GLN A 93 -11.42 -1.85 -2.97
C GLN A 93 -10.92 -1.19 -1.67
N ILE A 94 -10.05 -0.19 -1.77
CA ILE A 94 -9.62 0.61 -0.62
C ILE A 94 -10.62 1.74 -0.43
N GLN A 95 -11.27 1.80 0.73
CA GLN A 95 -12.24 2.85 1.06
C GLN A 95 -11.65 4.26 0.88
N GLY A 96 -12.38 5.12 0.20
CA GLY A 96 -11.94 6.47 -0.17
C GLY A 96 -11.21 6.54 -1.51
N GLN A 97 -10.89 5.40 -2.13
CA GLN A 97 -10.21 5.32 -3.43
C GLN A 97 -11.10 4.82 -4.58
N GLU A 98 -12.38 4.57 -4.34
CA GLU A 98 -13.34 4.03 -5.31
C GLU A 98 -13.47 4.92 -6.57
N ARG A 99 -13.17 6.21 -6.43
CA ARG A 99 -13.22 7.21 -7.50
C ARG A 99 -11.84 7.74 -7.90
N GLY A 100 -10.76 7.00 -7.55
CA GLY A 100 -9.39 7.43 -7.81
C GLY A 100 -8.88 8.48 -6.82
N GLY A 101 -9.59 8.70 -5.70
CA GLY A 101 -9.14 9.54 -4.60
C GLY A 101 -8.08 8.87 -3.74
N VAL A 102 -7.71 9.54 -2.66
CA VAL A 102 -6.88 8.99 -1.58
C VAL A 102 -7.65 9.13 -0.26
N PRO A 103 -7.46 8.20 0.69
CA PRO A 103 -8.10 8.31 2.00
C PRO A 103 -7.79 9.66 2.66
N GLU A 104 -8.74 10.19 3.42
CA GLU A 104 -8.57 11.45 4.14
C GLU A 104 -7.36 11.34 5.09
N GLY A 105 -6.48 12.35 5.04
CA GLY A 105 -5.24 12.37 5.83
C GLY A 105 -4.03 11.75 5.14
N TYR A 106 -4.20 11.00 4.08
CA TYR A 106 -3.08 10.46 3.32
C TYR A 106 -2.36 11.56 2.52
N SER A 107 -1.08 11.76 2.75
CA SER A 107 -0.32 12.79 2.07
C SER A 107 1.11 12.41 1.70
N PHE A 108 1.63 11.25 2.16
CA PHE A 108 3.05 10.99 2.07
C PHE A 108 3.38 9.49 2.23
N GLY A 109 3.61 8.80 1.15
CA GLY A 109 3.80 7.34 1.11
C GLY A 109 5.22 6.86 1.47
N HIS A 110 5.88 7.47 2.47
CA HIS A 110 7.24 7.08 2.87
C HIS A 110 7.28 5.83 3.73
N ASP A 111 6.19 5.50 4.39
CA ASP A 111 6.05 4.31 5.20
C ASP A 111 4.92 3.43 4.68
N LEU A 112 5.01 2.17 4.97
CA LEU A 112 3.97 1.17 4.78
C LEU A 112 4.31 -0.02 5.67
N SER A 113 3.38 -0.44 6.50
CA SER A 113 3.47 -1.68 7.27
C SER A 113 2.21 -2.52 7.11
N VAL A 114 2.38 -3.81 7.20
CA VAL A 114 1.33 -4.83 7.00
C VAL A 114 1.37 -5.80 8.16
N GLY A 115 0.22 -6.18 8.68
CA GLY A 115 0.04 -7.13 9.75
C GLY A 115 -1.41 -7.25 10.19
N ASP A 116 -1.72 -8.23 11.02
CA ASP A 116 -3.04 -8.47 11.60
C ASP A 116 -3.21 -7.64 12.88
N ILE A 117 -3.68 -6.38 12.73
CA ILE A 117 -3.73 -5.42 13.85
C ILE A 117 -5.00 -5.55 14.70
N ASP A 118 -6.01 -6.26 14.24
CA ASP A 118 -7.24 -6.45 15.00
C ASP A 118 -7.54 -7.92 15.37
N GLY A 119 -6.64 -8.83 15.03
CA GLY A 119 -6.63 -10.22 15.47
C GLY A 119 -7.66 -11.10 14.77
N ASP A 120 -8.09 -10.71 13.56
CA ASP A 120 -9.10 -11.47 12.80
C ASP A 120 -8.47 -12.47 11.82
N GLY A 121 -7.16 -12.47 11.67
CA GLY A 121 -6.38 -13.38 10.83
C GLY A 121 -6.10 -12.84 9.43
N ASP A 122 -6.56 -11.65 9.12
CA ASP A 122 -6.39 -11.02 7.81
C ASP A 122 -5.32 -9.92 7.86
N ASN A 123 -4.56 -9.75 6.78
CA ASN A 123 -3.52 -8.72 6.74
C ASN A 123 -4.11 -7.33 6.52
N ASP A 124 -3.91 -6.45 7.49
CA ASP A 124 -4.22 -5.03 7.47
C ASP A 124 -3.05 -4.19 6.98
N PHE A 125 -3.22 -2.88 6.85
CA PHE A 125 -2.08 -2.01 6.60
C PHE A 125 -2.17 -0.64 7.28
N TYR A 126 -1.00 -0.08 7.55
CA TYR A 126 -0.83 1.29 8.00
C TYR A 126 0.13 2.04 7.10
N THR A 127 -0.18 3.29 6.79
CA THR A 127 0.69 4.22 6.08
C THR A 127 0.34 5.67 6.45
N ASN A 128 1.33 6.43 6.89
CA ASN A 128 1.24 7.86 7.20
C ASN A 128 -0.07 8.26 7.93
N LYS A 129 -0.36 7.61 9.06
CA LYS A 129 -1.53 7.86 9.94
C LYS A 129 -2.87 7.34 9.40
N VAL A 130 -2.85 6.66 8.29
CA VAL A 130 -4.00 5.94 7.76
C VAL A 130 -3.85 4.47 8.14
N LEU A 131 -4.78 4.01 8.98
CA LEU A 131 -4.95 2.60 9.31
C LEU A 131 -6.14 2.07 8.52
N MET A 132 -5.95 0.97 7.83
CA MET A 132 -6.96 0.32 7.02
C MET A 132 -7.08 -1.14 7.45
N LEU A 133 -8.29 -1.58 7.75
CA LEU A 133 -8.61 -2.96 8.07
C LEU A 133 -9.14 -3.69 6.85
N ASN A 134 -8.65 -4.88 6.63
CA ASN A 134 -9.06 -5.80 5.59
C ASN A 134 -10.30 -6.62 6.03
N ASP A 135 -11.00 -7.20 5.10
CA ASP A 135 -12.09 -8.16 5.35
C ASP A 135 -11.73 -9.59 4.90
N GLY A 136 -10.43 -9.85 4.68
CA GLY A 136 -9.91 -11.12 4.17
C GLY A 136 -10.22 -11.40 2.70
N LYS A 137 -10.75 -10.42 1.98
CA LYS A 137 -11.06 -10.52 0.54
C LYS A 137 -10.47 -9.37 -0.26
N GLY A 138 -9.58 -8.58 0.38
CA GLY A 138 -8.93 -7.44 -0.23
C GLY A 138 -9.78 -6.16 -0.23
N PHE A 139 -10.86 -6.08 0.57
CA PHE A 139 -11.60 -4.85 0.78
C PHE A 139 -11.15 -4.18 2.07
N PHE A 140 -10.68 -2.94 1.95
CA PHE A 140 -10.09 -2.21 3.06
C PHE A 140 -10.99 -1.08 3.54
N THR A 141 -11.21 -1.02 4.85
CA THR A 141 -12.05 -0.04 5.52
C THR A 141 -11.20 0.87 6.41
N LEU A 142 -11.47 2.18 6.37
CA LEU A 142 -10.74 3.17 7.15
C LEU A 142 -10.96 2.99 8.66
N ALA A 143 -9.88 2.74 9.38
CA ALA A 143 -9.87 2.54 10.83
C ALA A 143 -8.98 3.54 11.59
N SER A 144 -8.46 4.58 10.96
CA SER A 144 -7.63 5.60 11.61
C SER A 144 -8.23 6.18 12.91
N PRO A 145 -9.56 6.27 13.11
CA PRO A 145 -10.13 6.68 14.39
C PRO A 145 -9.78 5.75 15.57
N ARG A 146 -9.36 4.51 15.33
CA ARG A 146 -8.88 3.57 16.35
C ARG A 146 -7.46 3.91 16.85
N LEU A 147 -6.68 4.66 16.08
CA LEU A 147 -5.34 5.09 16.48
C LEU A 147 -5.41 6.09 17.64
N PRO A 148 -4.46 6.08 18.58
CA PRO A 148 -4.36 7.10 19.62
C PRO A 148 -4.15 8.49 19.00
N ALA A 149 -4.52 9.54 19.75
CA ALA A 149 -4.49 10.91 19.24
C ALA A 149 -3.09 11.35 18.77
N GLU A 150 -2.05 10.88 19.46
CA GLU A 150 -0.65 11.16 19.16
C GLU A 150 -0.26 10.58 17.80
N ALA A 151 -0.71 9.35 17.49
CA ALA A 151 -0.45 8.69 16.20
C ALA A 151 -1.21 9.31 15.04
N ARG A 152 -2.22 10.16 15.31
CA ARG A 152 -3.00 10.90 14.32
C ARG A 152 -2.57 12.36 14.17
N ASP A 153 -1.56 12.81 14.90
CA ASP A 153 -1.11 14.21 14.86
C ASP A 153 -0.59 14.59 13.48
N THR A 154 -1.32 15.44 12.77
CA THR A 154 -1.00 15.86 11.40
C THR A 154 0.20 16.81 11.31
N ARG A 155 0.76 17.26 12.42
CA ARG A 155 1.94 18.14 12.47
C ARG A 155 3.25 17.39 12.22
N THR A 156 3.23 16.06 12.25
CA THR A 156 4.38 15.20 12.01
C THR A 156 4.16 14.34 10.78
N HIS A 157 5.22 13.89 10.14
CA HIS A 157 5.18 12.88 9.09
C HIS A 157 5.78 11.58 9.63
N VAL A 158 5.15 10.47 9.30
CA VAL A 158 5.71 9.15 9.60
C VAL A 158 6.66 8.78 8.47
N MET A 159 7.89 8.47 8.82
CA MET A 159 8.96 8.12 7.88
C MET A 159 9.22 6.62 7.84
N SER A 160 8.78 5.90 8.86
CA SER A 160 8.88 4.46 8.96
C SER A 160 7.84 3.95 9.93
N SER A 161 7.28 2.80 9.65
CA SER A 161 6.39 2.07 10.53
C SER A 161 6.70 0.57 10.45
N ALA A 162 6.25 -0.17 11.43
CA ALA A 162 6.29 -1.63 11.44
C ALA A 162 5.08 -2.18 12.20
N MET A 163 4.58 -3.33 11.79
CA MET A 163 3.63 -4.15 12.54
C MET A 163 4.30 -5.45 12.95
N GLY A 164 3.92 -5.97 14.09
CA GLY A 164 4.38 -7.24 14.64
C GLY A 164 3.95 -7.42 16.09
N ASP A 165 3.78 -8.65 16.52
CA ASP A 165 3.41 -9.02 17.88
C ASP A 165 4.59 -8.78 18.83
N LEU A 166 4.58 -7.66 19.57
CA LEU A 166 5.68 -7.25 20.46
C LEU A 166 5.50 -7.74 21.89
N ASP A 167 4.29 -8.02 22.32
CA ASP A 167 4.00 -8.46 23.68
C ASP A 167 3.64 -9.95 23.79
N GLY A 168 3.51 -10.66 22.67
CA GLY A 168 3.32 -12.10 22.60
C GLY A 168 1.87 -12.54 22.78
N ASP A 169 0.90 -11.65 22.52
CA ASP A 169 -0.52 -11.95 22.68
C ASP A 169 -1.15 -12.56 21.39
N GLY A 170 -0.41 -12.57 20.29
CA GLY A 170 -0.82 -13.13 19.00
C GLY A 170 -1.53 -12.14 18.07
N ILE A 171 -1.57 -10.86 18.46
CA ILE A 171 -2.11 -9.75 17.64
C ILE A 171 -0.96 -8.79 17.32
N ASP A 172 -0.92 -8.27 16.10
CA ASP A 172 0.17 -7.36 15.74
C ASP A 172 0.01 -5.98 16.38
N ASP A 173 1.10 -5.45 16.93
CA ASP A 173 1.24 -4.08 17.41
C ASP A 173 1.72 -3.14 16.30
N LEU A 174 1.53 -1.84 16.49
CA LEU A 174 2.00 -0.81 15.55
C LEU A 174 3.10 0.04 16.18
N VAL A 175 4.25 0.11 15.49
CA VAL A 175 5.35 1.04 15.77
C VAL A 175 5.39 2.13 14.71
N VAL A 176 5.46 3.41 15.12
CA VAL A 176 5.54 4.57 14.23
C VAL A 176 6.59 5.57 14.70
#